data_00bf9003d0dc0d4164f1605727b2f9d2
#
_entry.id   00bf9003d0dc0d4164f1605727b2f9d2
#
_cell.length_a   1.000
_cell.length_b   1.000
_cell.length_c   1.000
_cell.angle_alpha   90.00
_cell.angle_beta   90.00
_cell.angle_gamma   90.00
#
_symmetry.space_group_name_H-M   'P 1'
#
loop_
_entity.id
_entity.type
_entity.pdbx_description
1 polymer ?
#
loop_
_entity_poly.entity_id
_entity_poly.type
_entity_poly.pdbx_seq_one_letter_code
_entity_poly.pdbx_strand_id
1 'polypeptide(L)'
;EYANVLFDVINYRWTQKLEEFNHSPRISQKVRGTDRENIRRKSLAKFRKYLDLENPDHVCFHTGRKIKYENLSIDHVLPWSYLFSDNLWNLVYVDKSFNSSKGNIIPKEETIEKLENRNIHLLKSMEIKFPNTKVTDELKLSIETDLIRKSWVGCK
;
A
#
# COMPACT_ATOMS: atom_id res chain seq x y z
N GLU A 1 -11.39 -26.47 27.97
CA GLU A 1 -10.58 -26.57 26.73
C GLU A 1 -11.10 -25.64 25.63
N TYR A 2 -12.42 -25.68 25.32
CA TYR A 2 -13.02 -24.78 24.31
C TYR A 2 -12.98 -23.30 24.67
N ALA A 3 -13.03 -22.93 25.94
CA ALA A 3 -12.99 -21.54 26.40
C ALA A 3 -11.65 -20.87 26.03
N ASN A 4 -10.54 -21.58 26.14
CA ASN A 4 -9.23 -21.06 25.77
C ASN A 4 -9.11 -20.83 24.26
N VAL A 5 -9.63 -21.77 23.47
CA VAL A 5 -9.66 -21.62 21.99
C VAL A 5 -10.49 -20.42 21.57
N LEU A 6 -11.67 -20.23 22.18
CA LEU A 6 -12.51 -19.06 21.93
C LEU A 6 -11.82 -17.77 22.32
N PHE A 7 -11.13 -17.73 23.46
CA PHE A 7 -10.39 -16.58 23.93
C PHE A 7 -9.27 -16.22 22.94
N ASP A 8 -8.52 -17.19 22.45
CA ASP A 8 -7.47 -16.97 21.43
C ASP A 8 -8.03 -16.44 20.12
N VAL A 9 -9.17 -16.97 19.67
CA VAL A 9 -9.84 -16.50 18.45
C VAL A 9 -10.33 -15.05 18.62
N ILE A 10 -10.91 -14.70 19.76
CA ILE A 10 -11.37 -13.35 20.07
C ILE A 10 -10.16 -12.40 20.09
N ASN A 11 -9.11 -12.74 20.81
CA ASN A 11 -7.90 -11.91 20.87
C ASN A 11 -7.28 -11.70 19.49
N TYR A 12 -7.24 -12.73 18.65
CA TYR A 12 -6.76 -12.61 17.28
C TYR A 12 -7.62 -11.65 16.45
N ARG A 13 -8.96 -11.73 16.58
CA ARG A 13 -9.86 -10.81 15.88
C ARG A 13 -9.72 -9.38 16.39
N TRP A 14 -9.54 -9.19 17.68
CA TRP A 14 -9.25 -7.87 18.25
C TRP A 14 -7.93 -7.31 17.74
N THR A 15 -6.86 -8.11 17.70
CA THR A 15 -5.57 -7.68 17.15
C THR A 15 -5.71 -7.23 15.70
N GLN A 16 -6.45 -7.98 14.86
CA GLN A 16 -6.73 -7.58 13.49
C GLN A 16 -7.47 -6.23 13.40
N LYS A 17 -8.44 -6.01 14.29
CA LYS A 17 -9.19 -4.76 14.37
C LYS A 17 -8.32 -3.59 14.81
N LEU A 18 -7.51 -3.79 15.83
CA LEU A 18 -6.58 -2.76 16.30
C LEU A 18 -5.53 -2.39 15.23
N GLU A 19 -5.03 -3.36 14.49
CA GLU A 19 -4.12 -3.11 13.36
C GLU A 19 -4.81 -2.30 12.26
N GLU A 20 -6.09 -2.57 11.97
CA GLU A 20 -6.87 -1.82 11.01
C GLU A 20 -7.11 -0.38 11.47
N PHE A 21 -7.49 -0.16 12.73
CA PHE A 21 -7.76 1.16 13.29
C PHE A 21 -6.48 2.02 13.43
N ASN A 22 -5.35 1.41 13.76
CA ASN A 22 -4.09 2.11 13.93
C ASN A 22 -3.27 2.17 12.63
N HIS A 23 -3.81 1.68 11.50
CA HIS A 23 -3.10 1.58 10.22
C HIS A 23 -1.73 0.90 10.34
N SER A 24 -1.60 -0.02 11.30
CA SER A 24 -0.37 -0.78 11.54
C SER A 24 -0.20 -1.90 10.52
N PRO A 25 1.03 -2.35 10.27
CA PRO A 25 1.27 -3.58 9.52
C PRO A 25 0.50 -4.75 10.13
N ARG A 26 -0.08 -5.61 9.29
CA ARG A 26 -0.90 -6.75 9.75
C ARG A 26 -0.04 -7.87 10.35
N ILE A 27 0.54 -7.61 11.51
CA ILE A 27 1.45 -8.50 12.24
C ILE A 27 0.75 -9.79 12.64
N SER A 28 -0.52 -9.73 13.05
CA SER A 28 -1.32 -10.88 13.41
C SER A 28 -1.40 -11.95 12.31
N GLN A 29 -1.42 -11.52 11.05
CA GLN A 29 -1.38 -12.44 9.91
C GLN A 29 0.00 -13.09 9.71
N LYS A 30 1.07 -12.38 10.08
CA LYS A 30 2.44 -12.93 10.02
C LYS A 30 2.69 -13.99 11.08
N VAL A 31 2.24 -13.73 12.31
CA VAL A 31 2.52 -14.58 13.48
C VAL A 31 1.81 -15.93 13.39
N ARG A 32 0.61 -15.99 12.82
CA ARG A 32 -0.14 -17.25 12.71
C ARG A 32 0.31 -18.18 11.57
N GLY A 33 1.37 -17.83 10.84
CA GLY A 33 1.85 -18.70 9.76
C GLY A 33 0.74 -18.98 8.73
N THR A 34 -0.10 -17.97 8.45
CA THR A 34 -1.06 -18.12 7.36
C THR A 34 -0.26 -18.49 6.13
N ASP A 35 -0.51 -19.69 5.60
CA ASP A 35 0.15 -20.21 4.42
C ASP A 35 0.23 -19.10 3.38
N ARG A 36 1.45 -18.65 3.08
CA ARG A 36 1.68 -17.60 2.08
C ARG A 36 1.02 -17.93 0.75
N GLU A 37 0.76 -19.21 0.49
CA GLU A 37 0.07 -19.75 -0.67
C GLU A 37 -1.43 -19.44 -0.68
N ASN A 38 -2.07 -19.21 0.45
CA ASN A 38 -3.52 -18.94 0.54
C ASN A 38 -3.89 -17.45 0.54
N ILE A 39 -2.93 -16.52 0.67
CA ILE A 39 -3.23 -15.09 0.55
C ILE A 39 -3.23 -14.72 -0.93
N ARG A 40 -4.35 -14.95 -1.61
CA ARG A 40 -4.54 -14.47 -2.98
C ARG A 40 -4.48 -12.95 -3.00
N ARG A 41 -3.47 -12.39 -3.67
CA ARG A 41 -3.39 -10.97 -3.94
C ARG A 41 -4.62 -10.54 -4.74
N LYS A 42 -5.34 -9.56 -4.24
CA LYS A 42 -6.49 -8.98 -4.94
C LYS A 42 -5.98 -8.16 -6.13
N SER A 43 -6.81 -8.08 -7.18
CA SER A 43 -6.50 -7.20 -8.31
C SER A 43 -6.40 -5.75 -7.87
N LEU A 44 -5.31 -5.07 -8.24
CA LEU A 44 -5.09 -3.66 -7.98
C LEU A 44 -5.79 -2.75 -9.01
N ALA A 45 -6.51 -3.32 -9.99
CA ALA A 45 -7.17 -2.57 -11.07
C ALA A 45 -8.13 -1.49 -10.55
N LYS A 46 -8.76 -1.69 -9.39
CA LYS A 46 -9.64 -0.70 -8.74
C LYS A 46 -8.96 0.63 -8.43
N PHE A 47 -7.64 0.66 -8.31
CA PHE A 47 -6.87 1.85 -8.00
C PHE A 47 -6.47 2.66 -9.25
N ARG A 48 -6.60 2.10 -10.46
CA ARG A 48 -6.21 2.79 -11.71
C ARG A 48 -6.85 4.17 -11.82
N LYS A 49 -8.16 4.27 -11.59
CA LYS A 49 -8.90 5.55 -11.67
C LYS A 49 -8.33 6.67 -10.80
N TYR A 50 -7.64 6.34 -9.72
CA TYR A 50 -6.98 7.31 -8.85
C TYR A 50 -5.55 7.60 -9.33
N LEU A 51 -4.82 6.57 -9.75
CA LEU A 51 -3.47 6.73 -10.27
C LEU A 51 -3.44 7.48 -11.60
N ASP A 52 -4.47 7.32 -12.45
CA ASP A 52 -4.61 8.07 -13.70
C ASP A 52 -4.82 9.58 -13.47
N LEU A 53 -5.33 10.00 -12.30
CA LEU A 53 -5.46 11.41 -11.96
C LEU A 53 -4.12 12.10 -11.74
N GLU A 54 -3.21 11.38 -11.10
CA GLU A 54 -1.88 11.89 -10.76
C GLU A 54 -0.91 11.72 -11.92
N ASN A 55 -1.07 10.61 -12.68
CA ASN A 55 -0.12 10.19 -13.69
C ASN A 55 -0.81 9.76 -14.99
N PRO A 56 -1.50 10.71 -15.69
CA PRO A 56 -2.26 10.41 -16.92
C PRO A 56 -1.35 9.99 -18.08
N ASP A 57 -0.08 10.38 -18.06
CA ASP A 57 0.91 10.02 -19.08
C ASP A 57 1.54 8.64 -18.88
N HIS A 58 1.16 7.94 -17.80
CA HIS A 58 1.71 6.64 -17.43
C HIS A 58 3.25 6.62 -17.39
N VAL A 59 3.82 7.53 -16.62
CA VAL A 59 5.26 7.59 -16.38
C VAL A 59 5.64 6.64 -15.24
N CYS A 60 6.70 5.86 -15.42
CA CYS A 60 7.20 4.96 -14.38
C CYS A 60 7.71 5.76 -13.17
N PHE A 61 7.17 5.48 -12.00
CA PHE A 61 7.52 6.17 -10.76
C PHE A 61 9.02 6.11 -10.46
N HIS A 62 9.66 4.96 -10.68
CA HIS A 62 11.08 4.80 -10.36
C HIS A 62 12.02 5.34 -11.44
N THR A 63 11.70 5.11 -12.71
CA THR A 63 12.64 5.43 -13.81
C THR A 63 12.36 6.77 -14.49
N GLY A 64 11.18 7.36 -14.28
CA GLY A 64 10.73 8.58 -14.97
C GLY A 64 10.47 8.39 -16.47
N ARG A 65 10.49 7.17 -16.98
CA ARG A 65 10.24 6.87 -18.39
C ARG A 65 8.77 6.60 -18.65
N LYS A 66 8.26 7.02 -19.82
CA LYS A 66 6.91 6.70 -20.25
C LYS A 66 6.75 5.20 -20.44
N ILE A 67 5.67 4.64 -19.91
CA ILE A 67 5.36 3.21 -19.96
C ILE A 67 4.39 2.97 -21.12
N LYS A 68 4.67 1.96 -21.95
CA LYS A 68 3.68 1.49 -22.91
C LYS A 68 2.53 0.78 -22.19
N TYR A 69 1.30 0.99 -22.65
CA TYR A 69 0.10 0.49 -21.96
C TYR A 69 0.14 -1.02 -21.67
N GLU A 70 0.67 -1.83 -22.59
CA GLU A 70 0.85 -3.28 -22.41
C GLU A 70 1.82 -3.65 -21.29
N ASN A 71 2.75 -2.74 -20.96
CA ASN A 71 3.74 -2.91 -19.90
C ASN A 71 3.35 -2.20 -18.59
N LEU A 72 2.21 -1.54 -18.55
CA LEU A 72 1.75 -0.81 -17.39
C LEU A 72 1.40 -1.78 -16.24
N SER A 73 2.02 -1.59 -15.10
CA SER A 73 1.77 -2.34 -13.86
C SER A 73 1.57 -1.40 -12.69
N ILE A 74 0.85 -1.86 -11.68
CA ILE A 74 0.75 -1.19 -10.38
C ILE A 74 1.62 -1.98 -9.41
N ASP A 75 2.47 -1.28 -8.67
CA ASP A 75 3.36 -1.87 -7.67
C ASP A 75 3.29 -1.14 -6.33
N HIS A 76 3.67 -1.84 -5.28
CA HIS A 76 3.84 -1.31 -3.94
C HIS A 76 5.25 -0.74 -3.77
N VAL A 77 5.39 0.51 -3.35
CA VAL A 77 6.71 1.11 -3.07
C VAL A 77 7.34 0.45 -1.85
N LEU A 78 6.63 0.41 -0.73
CA LEU A 78 6.99 -0.43 0.42
C LEU A 78 6.53 -1.88 0.17
N PRO A 79 7.35 -2.88 0.52
CA PRO A 79 7.04 -4.27 0.21
C PRO A 79 5.67 -4.71 0.75
N TRP A 80 4.85 -5.31 -0.10
CA TRP A 80 3.56 -5.87 0.31
C TRP A 80 3.73 -6.95 1.39
N SER A 81 4.81 -7.72 1.34
CA SER A 81 5.15 -8.74 2.34
C SER A 81 5.36 -8.17 3.75
N TYR A 82 5.55 -6.87 3.88
CA TYR A 82 5.63 -6.18 5.15
C TYR A 82 4.26 -5.65 5.60
N LEU A 83 3.52 -4.96 4.71
CA LEU A 83 2.27 -4.29 5.05
C LEU A 83 1.05 -5.22 5.02
N PHE A 84 1.03 -6.22 4.15
CA PHE A 84 -0.11 -7.11 3.88
C PHE A 84 -1.41 -6.35 3.55
N SER A 85 -1.30 -5.17 2.97
CA SER A 85 -2.43 -4.31 2.60
C SER A 85 -2.21 -3.62 1.27
N ASP A 86 -3.31 -3.34 0.58
CA ASP A 86 -3.34 -2.62 -0.68
C ASP A 86 -3.92 -1.23 -0.42
N ASN A 87 -3.07 -0.27 -0.10
CA ASN A 87 -3.46 1.11 0.18
C ASN A 87 -2.92 2.04 -0.91
N LEU A 88 -3.76 2.95 -1.41
CA LEU A 88 -3.41 3.87 -2.50
C LEU A 88 -2.14 4.66 -2.22
N TRP A 89 -1.91 5.06 -0.98
CA TRP A 89 -0.73 5.82 -0.57
C TRP A 89 0.61 5.09 -0.84
N ASN A 90 0.59 3.77 -1.00
CA ASN A 90 1.76 2.93 -1.27
C ASN A 90 1.83 2.41 -2.71
N LEU A 91 0.84 2.74 -3.56
CA LEU A 91 0.72 2.21 -4.92
C LEU A 91 1.17 3.23 -5.96
N VAL A 92 1.93 2.78 -6.95
CA VAL A 92 2.45 3.61 -8.05
C VAL A 92 2.41 2.86 -9.38
N TYR A 93 2.42 3.61 -10.49
CA TYR A 93 2.64 3.02 -11.81
C TYR A 93 4.12 2.72 -12.04
N VAL A 94 4.38 1.52 -12.52
CA VAL A 94 5.73 1.02 -12.89
C VAL A 94 5.69 0.24 -14.19
N ASP A 95 6.84 0.16 -14.87
CA ASP A 95 7.02 -0.80 -15.98
C ASP A 95 7.10 -2.23 -15.42
N LYS A 96 6.46 -3.20 -16.10
CA LYS A 96 6.45 -4.61 -15.68
C LYS A 96 7.84 -5.20 -15.51
N SER A 97 8.78 -4.82 -16.38
CA SER A 97 10.16 -5.31 -16.30
C SER A 97 10.84 -4.82 -15.02
N PHE A 98 10.64 -3.56 -14.67
CA PHE A 98 11.13 -2.99 -13.42
C PHE A 98 10.49 -3.69 -12.20
N ASN A 99 9.17 -3.88 -12.21
CA ASN A 99 8.46 -4.54 -11.12
C ASN A 99 9.00 -5.95 -10.86
N SER A 100 9.26 -6.71 -11.92
CA SER A 100 9.82 -8.06 -11.81
C SER A 100 11.23 -8.08 -11.22
N SER A 101 12.04 -7.07 -11.50
CA SER A 101 13.43 -6.98 -11.00
C SER A 101 13.54 -6.42 -9.59
N LYS A 102 12.60 -5.57 -9.17
CA LYS A 102 12.62 -4.90 -7.85
C LYS A 102 12.44 -5.88 -6.69
N GLY A 103 11.56 -6.87 -6.84
CA GLY A 103 11.24 -7.81 -5.76
C GLY A 103 10.79 -7.12 -4.45
N ASN A 104 11.31 -7.59 -3.31
CA ASN A 104 10.99 -7.06 -1.97
C ASN A 104 12.08 -6.10 -1.44
N ILE A 105 12.75 -5.36 -2.31
CA ILE A 105 13.79 -4.43 -1.91
C ILE A 105 13.17 -3.27 -1.13
N ILE A 106 13.76 -2.95 0.03
CA ILE A 106 13.39 -1.78 0.82
C ILE A 106 13.84 -0.52 0.07
N PRO A 107 12.94 0.45 -0.18
CA PRO A 107 13.27 1.66 -0.93
C PRO A 107 14.26 2.54 -0.17
N LYS A 108 15.04 3.31 -0.91
CA LYS A 108 15.89 4.37 -0.36
C LYS A 108 15.04 5.56 0.09
N GLU A 109 15.62 6.41 0.95
CA GLU A 109 14.94 7.59 1.48
C GLU A 109 14.41 8.53 0.41
N GLU A 110 15.21 8.81 -0.64
CA GLU A 110 14.80 9.63 -1.79
C GLU A 110 13.52 9.11 -2.48
N THR A 111 13.35 7.80 -2.50
CA THR A 111 12.14 7.16 -3.06
C THR A 111 10.93 7.39 -2.14
N ILE A 112 11.15 7.41 -0.83
CA ILE A 112 10.11 7.69 0.15
C ILE A 112 9.67 9.15 0.07
N GLU A 113 10.61 10.09 0.03
CA GLU A 113 10.32 11.52 -0.15
C GLU A 113 9.54 11.78 -1.45
N LYS A 114 9.92 11.13 -2.54
CA LYS A 114 9.19 11.19 -3.80
C LYS A 114 7.76 10.66 -3.67
N LEU A 115 7.55 9.58 -2.90
CA LEU A 115 6.23 9.00 -2.65
C LEU A 115 5.37 9.93 -1.78
N GLU A 116 5.95 10.52 -0.73
CA GLU A 116 5.28 11.49 0.14
C GLU A 116 4.80 12.71 -0.67
N ASN A 117 5.68 13.30 -1.48
CA ASN A 117 5.34 14.42 -2.35
C ASN A 117 4.24 14.07 -3.35
N ARG A 118 4.34 12.90 -3.99
CA ARG A 118 3.31 12.40 -4.91
C ARG A 118 1.95 12.27 -4.21
N ASN A 119 1.92 11.76 -2.99
CA ASN A 119 0.67 11.60 -2.25
C ASN A 119 0.00 12.93 -1.90
N ILE A 120 0.78 13.97 -1.59
CA ILE A 120 0.26 15.32 -1.37
C ILE A 120 -0.42 15.86 -2.65
N HIS A 121 0.19 15.65 -3.82
CA HIS A 121 -0.40 16.09 -5.10
C HIS A 121 -1.64 15.27 -5.46
N LEU A 122 -1.59 13.95 -5.26
CA LEU A 122 -2.72 13.06 -5.50
C LEU A 122 -3.90 13.42 -4.60
N LEU A 123 -3.68 13.71 -3.31
CA LEU A 123 -4.74 14.08 -2.38
C LEU A 123 -5.50 15.32 -2.86
N LYS A 124 -4.81 16.37 -3.29
CA LYS A 124 -5.43 17.59 -3.84
C LYS A 124 -6.37 17.28 -5.01
N SER A 125 -5.95 16.40 -5.91
CA SER A 125 -6.76 15.96 -7.05
C SER A 125 -7.96 15.11 -6.64
N MET A 126 -7.77 14.27 -5.61
CA MET A 126 -8.82 13.38 -5.11
C MET A 126 -9.88 14.14 -4.30
N GLU A 127 -9.51 15.14 -3.52
CA GLU A 127 -10.46 15.98 -2.79
C GLU A 127 -11.43 16.69 -3.73
N ILE A 128 -11.01 16.98 -4.96
CA ILE A 128 -11.87 17.58 -6.00
C ILE A 128 -12.75 16.53 -6.68
N LYS A 129 -12.15 15.41 -7.13
CA LYS A 129 -12.86 14.41 -7.96
C LYS A 129 -13.55 13.30 -7.19
N PHE A 130 -13.07 12.98 -6.01
CA PHE A 130 -13.57 11.87 -5.17
C PHE A 130 -13.68 12.33 -3.70
N PRO A 131 -14.39 13.43 -3.40
CA PRO A 131 -14.56 13.89 -2.03
C PRO A 131 -15.30 12.83 -1.22
N ASN A 132 -15.01 12.76 0.08
CA ASN A 132 -15.70 11.89 1.05
C ASN A 132 -15.69 10.39 0.70
N THR A 133 -14.64 9.92 0.03
CA THR A 133 -14.48 8.48 -0.18
C THR A 133 -13.49 7.90 0.84
N LYS A 134 -13.75 6.67 1.27
CA LYS A 134 -12.86 5.96 2.20
C LYS A 134 -11.39 5.98 1.72
N VAL A 135 -11.15 5.90 0.41
CA VAL A 135 -9.79 5.93 -0.16
C VAL A 135 -9.15 7.31 -0.04
N THR A 136 -9.93 8.39 -0.20
CA THR A 136 -9.46 9.75 0.02
C THR A 136 -9.12 9.99 1.49
N ASP A 137 -9.99 9.53 2.40
CA ASP A 137 -9.77 9.66 3.83
C ASP A 137 -8.53 8.86 4.29
N GLU A 138 -8.35 7.64 3.77
CA GLU A 138 -7.15 6.83 4.04
C GLU A 138 -5.87 7.52 3.54
N LEU A 139 -5.90 8.12 2.34
CA LEU A 139 -4.76 8.86 1.81
C LEU A 139 -4.45 10.09 2.66
N LYS A 140 -5.45 10.87 3.01
CA LYS A 140 -5.32 12.05 3.89
C LYS A 140 -4.70 11.66 5.24
N LEU A 141 -5.26 10.64 5.89
CA LEU A 141 -4.77 10.16 7.17
C LEU A 141 -3.33 9.65 7.08
N SER A 142 -2.95 9.00 5.98
CA SER A 142 -1.57 8.52 5.78
C SER A 142 -0.55 9.66 5.73
N ILE A 143 -0.95 10.82 5.21
CA ILE A 143 -0.12 12.03 5.17
C ILE A 143 -0.06 12.69 6.55
N GLU A 144 -1.21 12.91 7.19
CA GLU A 144 -1.31 13.56 8.51
C GLU A 144 -0.57 12.78 9.62
N THR A 145 -0.47 11.47 9.50
CA THR A 145 0.16 10.60 10.50
C THR A 145 1.59 10.18 10.17
N ASP A 146 2.18 10.67 9.07
CA ASP A 146 3.49 10.22 8.56
C ASP A 146 3.58 8.70 8.38
N LEU A 147 2.48 8.08 7.98
CA LEU A 147 2.35 6.62 7.94
C LEU A 147 3.39 5.96 7.01
N ILE A 148 3.70 6.60 5.88
CA ILE A 148 4.70 6.11 4.92
C ILE A 148 6.06 6.00 5.59
N ARG A 149 6.52 7.08 6.22
CA ARG A 149 7.84 7.15 6.86
C ARG A 149 7.93 6.21 8.05
N LYS A 150 6.89 6.15 8.89
CA LYS A 150 6.81 5.20 10.01
C LYS A 150 6.87 3.76 9.52
N SER A 151 6.13 3.42 8.47
CA SER A 151 6.14 2.08 7.88
C SER A 151 7.49 1.74 7.26
N TRP A 152 8.15 2.69 6.60
CA TRP A 152 9.49 2.49 6.03
C TRP A 152 10.55 2.25 7.10
N VAL A 153 10.53 3.01 8.18
CA VAL A 153 11.43 2.79 9.33
C VAL A 153 11.22 1.40 9.92
N GLY A 154 9.96 0.97 10.04
CA GLY A 154 9.64 -0.37 10.51
C GLY A 154 9.98 -1.51 9.53
N CYS A 155 10.27 -1.20 8.26
CA CYS A 155 10.75 -2.18 7.26
C CYS A 155 12.25 -2.45 7.35
N LYS A 156 13.04 -1.52 7.92
CA LYS A 156 14.51 -1.62 8.08
C LYS A 156 14.88 -2.60 9.17
#